data_510a74937d9d5946dcb466e5fabf4e8c
#
_entry.id   510a74937d9d5946dcb466e5fabf4e8c
#
_cell.length_a   1.000
_cell.length_b   1.000
_cell.length_c   1.000
_cell.angle_alpha   90.00
_cell.angle_beta   90.00
_cell.angle_gamma   90.00
#
_symmetry.space_group_name_H-M   'P 1'
#
loop_
_entity.id
_entity.type
_entity.pdbx_description
1 polymer ?
#
loop_
_entity_poly.entity_id
_entity_poly.type
_entity_poly.pdbx_seq_one_letter_code
_entity_poly.pdbx_strand_id
1 'polypeptide(L)'
;MKNFVQTGDNLSFVASSIVAPSHASGDTYTNLVGAGEGLSTPINLVESGDPVVIGRIVGVANNDALTSADSIVVSTRGVYALAVQAKYGAGIHDGETVYINPTTAVLSDDSTGVPFGCVVSAGGGIVIPVGSTLTVNVKLFGQTPGATGFGS
;
A
#
# COMPACT_ATOMS: atom_id res chain seq x y z
N MET A 1 12.91 -26.51 -12.18
CA MET A 1 11.75 -25.86 -12.78
C MET A 1 12.22 -24.78 -13.73
N LYS A 2 11.86 -24.92 -14.99
CA LYS A 2 12.44 -24.06 -16.01
C LYS A 2 11.78 -22.69 -16.11
N ASN A 3 10.54 -22.57 -15.70
CA ASN A 3 9.79 -21.35 -15.87
C ASN A 3 9.64 -20.53 -14.58
N PHE A 4 10.33 -20.93 -13.54
CA PHE A 4 10.28 -20.19 -12.29
C PHE A 4 11.05 -18.89 -12.44
N VAL A 5 10.40 -17.77 -12.15
CA VAL A 5 10.99 -16.44 -12.25
C VAL A 5 11.22 -15.85 -10.85
N GLN A 6 10.20 -15.85 -10.02
CA GLN A 6 10.29 -15.34 -8.66
C GLN A 6 9.10 -15.85 -7.85
N THR A 7 9.23 -15.83 -6.53
CA THR A 7 8.12 -16.21 -5.67
C THR A 7 7.01 -15.18 -5.76
N GLY A 8 5.77 -15.66 -5.66
CA GLY A 8 4.63 -14.75 -5.74
C GLY A 8 4.41 -13.90 -4.50
N ASP A 9 5.14 -14.17 -3.43
CA ASP A 9 4.98 -13.44 -2.17
C ASP A 9 5.74 -12.12 -2.17
N ASN A 10 6.85 -12.07 -2.88
CA ASN A 10 7.66 -10.86 -3.03
C ASN A 10 7.94 -10.67 -4.50
N LEU A 11 7.44 -9.59 -5.03
CA LEU A 11 7.58 -9.27 -6.44
C LEU A 11 8.42 -8.01 -6.60
N SER A 12 9.22 -7.98 -7.66
CA SER A 12 10.07 -6.82 -7.93
C SER A 12 9.50 -6.01 -9.08
N PHE A 13 9.46 -4.71 -8.88
CA PHE A 13 8.96 -3.76 -9.87
C PHE A 13 9.89 -2.56 -9.96
N VAL A 14 9.86 -1.87 -11.09
CA VAL A 14 10.50 -0.56 -11.21
C VAL A 14 9.58 0.46 -10.58
N ALA A 15 10.14 1.41 -9.85
CA ALA A 15 9.32 2.41 -9.13
C ALA A 15 8.36 3.15 -10.05
N SER A 16 8.73 3.38 -11.31
CA SER A 16 7.87 4.07 -12.26
C SER A 16 6.58 3.32 -12.58
N SER A 17 6.50 2.04 -12.30
CA SER A 17 5.29 1.24 -12.55
C SER A 17 4.38 1.14 -11.34
N ILE A 18 4.77 1.72 -10.22
CA ILE A 18 4.09 1.59 -8.94
C ILE A 18 3.35 2.88 -8.61
N VAL A 19 2.12 2.74 -8.13
CA VAL A 19 1.42 3.86 -7.51
C VAL A 19 1.58 3.72 -6.00
N ALA A 20 2.13 4.76 -5.38
CA ALA A 20 2.40 4.80 -3.95
C ALA A 20 1.87 6.13 -3.40
N PRO A 21 1.67 6.23 -2.07
CA PRO A 21 1.24 7.49 -1.48
C PRO A 21 2.25 8.60 -1.74
N SER A 22 1.76 9.82 -1.87
CA SER A 22 2.62 10.98 -1.99
C SER A 22 3.30 11.28 -0.66
N HIS A 23 4.56 11.63 -0.73
CA HIS A 23 5.32 12.03 0.44
C HIS A 23 5.55 13.54 0.38
N ALA A 24 5.29 14.21 1.49
CA ALA A 24 5.39 15.66 1.54
C ALA A 24 6.85 16.10 1.48
N SER A 25 7.06 17.26 0.89
CA SER A 25 8.35 17.93 0.96
C SER A 25 8.71 18.12 2.43
N GLY A 26 9.90 17.70 2.79
CA GLY A 26 10.34 17.76 4.16
C GLY A 26 10.19 16.47 4.93
N ASP A 27 9.65 15.43 4.33
CA ASP A 27 9.74 14.11 4.92
C ASP A 27 11.21 13.81 5.16
N THR A 28 11.50 13.35 6.34
CA THR A 28 12.87 13.28 6.77
C THR A 28 13.49 11.94 6.47
N TYR A 29 14.53 11.99 5.70
CA TYR A 29 15.39 10.82 5.46
C TYR A 29 16.74 11.13 6.03
N THR A 30 16.83 10.99 7.33
CA THR A 30 18.07 11.32 8.02
C THR A 30 19.23 10.44 7.59
N ASN A 31 18.94 9.33 6.98
CA ASN A 31 19.95 8.44 6.45
C ASN A 31 20.47 8.86 5.07
N LEU A 32 19.87 9.86 4.45
CA LEU A 32 20.34 10.33 3.15
C LEU A 32 21.51 11.24 3.34
N VAL A 33 22.61 10.88 2.72
CA VAL A 33 23.82 11.70 2.74
C VAL A 33 23.53 13.01 2.04
N GLY A 34 23.93 14.09 2.65
CA GLY A 34 23.77 15.41 2.09
C GLY A 34 22.42 16.04 2.38
N ALA A 35 21.46 15.32 2.88
CA ALA A 35 20.16 15.90 3.17
C ALA A 35 20.26 17.02 4.20
N GLY A 36 21.20 16.93 5.13
CA GLY A 36 21.41 17.95 6.14
C GLY A 36 22.36 19.04 5.75
N GLU A 37 22.80 19.09 4.52
CA GLU A 37 23.82 20.02 4.08
C GLU A 37 23.27 21.24 3.34
N GLY A 38 22.09 21.66 3.72
CA GLY A 38 21.47 22.82 3.11
C GLY A 38 20.79 22.53 1.78
N LEU A 39 20.73 21.28 1.39
CA LEU A 39 20.03 20.88 0.19
C LEU A 39 18.57 20.68 0.51
N SER A 40 17.72 20.83 -0.50
CA SER A 40 16.32 20.45 -0.36
C SER A 40 16.25 18.98 0.00
N THR A 41 15.42 18.66 0.98
CA THR A 41 15.21 17.28 1.35
C THR A 41 14.62 16.53 0.17
N PRO A 42 15.26 15.48 -0.31
CA PRO A 42 14.67 14.71 -1.40
C PRO A 42 13.39 14.04 -0.92
N ILE A 43 12.50 13.80 -1.85
CA ILE A 43 11.25 13.10 -1.59
C ILE A 43 11.39 11.72 -2.19
N ASN A 44 11.21 10.70 -1.39
CA ASN A 44 11.16 9.35 -1.92
C ASN A 44 9.90 9.21 -2.77
N LEU A 45 10.03 8.52 -3.89
CA LEU A 45 8.88 8.17 -4.69
C LEU A 45 8.09 7.04 -4.03
N VAL A 46 8.79 6.14 -3.38
CA VAL A 46 8.21 5.03 -2.62
C VAL A 46 9.02 4.88 -1.35
N GLU A 47 8.35 4.65 -0.24
CA GLU A 47 9.01 4.36 1.02
C GLU A 47 8.68 2.97 1.50
N SER A 48 9.63 2.37 2.19
CA SER A 48 9.39 1.08 2.85
C SER A 48 8.20 1.20 3.80
N GLY A 49 7.25 0.30 3.66
CA GLY A 49 6.01 0.34 4.42
C GLY A 49 4.84 0.96 3.69
N ASP A 50 5.07 1.56 2.54
CA ASP A 50 3.98 2.14 1.76
C ASP A 50 3.05 1.07 1.20
N PRO A 51 1.74 1.26 1.29
CA PRO A 51 0.81 0.48 0.48
C PRO A 51 0.98 0.89 -0.97
N VAL A 52 1.06 -0.09 -1.85
CA VAL A 52 1.28 0.17 -3.27
C VAL A 52 0.34 -0.63 -4.13
N VAL A 53 0.10 -0.14 -5.34
CA VAL A 53 -0.77 -0.81 -6.30
C VAL A 53 -0.14 -0.75 -7.69
N ILE A 54 -0.15 -1.89 -8.36
CA ILE A 54 0.31 -2.03 -9.74
C ILE A 54 -0.78 -2.80 -10.47
N GLY A 55 -1.69 -2.08 -11.12
CA GLY A 55 -2.85 -2.72 -11.74
C GLY A 55 -3.70 -3.42 -10.70
N ARG A 56 -3.77 -4.75 -10.78
CA ARG A 56 -4.51 -5.57 -9.81
C ARG A 56 -3.65 -6.16 -8.72
N ILE A 57 -2.36 -5.90 -8.76
CA ILE A 57 -1.43 -6.37 -7.72
C ILE A 57 -1.35 -5.30 -6.66
N VAL A 58 -1.52 -5.71 -5.43
CA VAL A 58 -1.44 -4.82 -4.28
C VAL A 58 -0.47 -5.40 -3.27
N GLY A 59 0.14 -4.53 -2.49
CA GLY A 59 1.07 -4.98 -1.48
C GLY A 59 1.69 -3.83 -0.73
N VAL A 60 2.79 -4.14 -0.05
CA VAL A 60 3.54 -3.18 0.76
C VAL A 60 4.98 -3.16 0.27
N ALA A 61 5.49 -1.97 0.05
CA ALA A 61 6.88 -1.80 -0.38
C ALA A 61 7.85 -2.19 0.75
N ASN A 62 8.90 -2.90 0.39
CA ASN A 62 9.90 -3.35 1.36
C ASN A 62 11.14 -2.46 1.39
N ASN A 63 11.28 -1.57 0.43
CA ASN A 63 12.43 -0.68 0.36
C ASN A 63 12.03 0.65 -0.26
N ASP A 64 12.94 1.60 -0.16
CA ASP A 64 12.73 2.96 -0.65
C ASP A 64 13.16 3.10 -2.11
N ALA A 65 12.53 4.03 -2.81
CA ALA A 65 12.96 4.44 -4.14
C ALA A 65 13.06 5.96 -4.19
N LEU A 66 14.21 6.46 -4.58
CA LEU A 66 14.43 7.88 -4.79
C LEU A 66 14.17 8.28 -6.23
N THR A 67 14.34 7.35 -7.16
CA THR A 67 14.17 7.63 -8.58
C THR A 67 13.20 6.64 -9.20
N SER A 68 12.66 7.01 -10.35
CA SER A 68 11.72 6.17 -11.07
C SER A 68 12.34 4.89 -11.61
N ALA A 69 13.67 4.83 -11.70
CA ALA A 69 14.38 3.66 -12.18
C ALA A 69 14.74 2.66 -11.08
N ASP A 70 14.55 3.04 -9.83
CA ASP A 70 14.90 2.17 -8.71
C ASP A 70 13.97 0.96 -8.66
N SER A 71 14.52 -0.17 -8.23
CA SER A 71 13.74 -1.39 -8.02
C SER A 71 13.10 -1.38 -6.66
N ILE A 72 11.84 -1.79 -6.62
CA ILE A 72 11.08 -1.94 -5.39
C ILE A 72 10.66 -3.40 -5.26
N VAL A 73 10.89 -3.96 -4.09
CA VAL A 73 10.35 -5.27 -3.74
C VAL A 73 9.03 -5.04 -3.01
N VAL A 74 7.98 -5.66 -3.50
CA VAL A 74 6.63 -5.52 -2.96
C VAL A 74 6.23 -6.84 -2.33
N SER A 75 5.90 -6.81 -1.05
CA SER A 75 5.32 -7.96 -0.36
C SER A 75 3.85 -8.01 -0.63
N THR A 76 3.36 -9.14 -1.12
CA THR A 76 1.95 -9.32 -1.47
C THR A 76 1.19 -10.12 -0.44
N ARG A 77 1.83 -10.56 0.63
CA ARG A 77 1.23 -11.36 1.68
C ARG A 77 1.62 -10.84 3.05
N GLY A 78 0.79 -11.13 4.02
CA GLY A 78 1.07 -10.81 5.40
C GLY A 78 0.07 -9.83 5.98
N VAL A 79 0.34 -9.42 7.21
CA VAL A 79 -0.46 -8.44 7.95
C VAL A 79 0.44 -7.25 8.25
N TYR A 80 -0.02 -6.07 7.90
CA TYR A 80 0.76 -4.85 8.08
C TYR A 80 -0.07 -3.78 8.78
N ALA A 81 0.58 -2.98 9.61
CA ALA A 81 -0.05 -1.82 10.22
C ALA A 81 -0.05 -0.67 9.21
N LEU A 82 -1.22 -0.28 8.76
CA LEU A 82 -1.37 0.71 7.69
C LEU A 82 -2.44 1.74 8.05
N ALA A 83 -2.26 2.96 7.57
CA ALA A 83 -3.24 4.01 7.75
C ALA A 83 -4.42 3.79 6.79
N VAL A 84 -5.62 3.73 7.33
CA VAL A 84 -6.84 3.49 6.56
C VAL A 84 -7.86 4.55 6.92
N GLN A 85 -8.49 5.12 5.91
CA GLN A 85 -9.51 6.16 6.07
C GLN A 85 -10.90 5.56 5.94
N ALA A 86 -11.77 5.86 6.89
CA ALA A 86 -13.17 5.49 6.79
C ALA A 86 -13.96 6.65 6.18
N LYS A 87 -14.53 6.41 5.01
CA LYS A 87 -15.26 7.44 4.27
C LYS A 87 -16.77 7.29 4.38
N TYR A 88 -17.26 6.09 4.52
CA TYR A 88 -18.68 5.82 4.33
C TYR A 88 -19.30 5.04 5.47
N GLY A 89 -20.62 5.06 5.51
CA GLY A 89 -21.39 4.24 6.40
C GLY A 89 -21.16 4.51 7.87
N ALA A 90 -21.05 3.45 8.64
CA ALA A 90 -20.82 3.52 10.08
C ALA A 90 -19.33 3.38 10.44
N GLY A 91 -18.45 3.53 9.47
CA GLY A 91 -17.02 3.33 9.68
C GLY A 91 -16.60 1.95 9.18
N ILE A 92 -15.38 1.58 9.48
CA ILE A 92 -14.80 0.31 9.03
C ILE A 92 -14.74 -0.64 10.23
N HIS A 93 -15.23 -1.84 10.02
CA HIS A 93 -15.25 -2.88 11.04
C HIS A 93 -14.19 -3.93 10.78
N ASP A 94 -13.90 -4.69 11.80
CA ASP A 94 -13.01 -5.84 11.70
C ASP A 94 -13.52 -6.82 10.65
N GLY A 95 -12.63 -7.25 9.77
CA GLY A 95 -12.96 -8.17 8.69
C GLY A 95 -13.45 -7.52 7.40
N GLU A 96 -13.70 -6.22 7.41
CA GLU A 96 -14.16 -5.54 6.21
C GLU A 96 -13.02 -5.31 5.22
N THR A 97 -13.38 -5.27 3.95
CA THR A 97 -12.44 -5.04 2.87
C THR A 97 -11.98 -3.60 2.84
N VAL A 98 -10.68 -3.43 2.70
CA VAL A 98 -10.04 -2.13 2.45
C VAL A 98 -9.63 -2.08 1.00
N TYR A 99 -9.85 -0.94 0.37
CA TYR A 99 -9.52 -0.71 -1.03
C TYR A 99 -8.42 0.31 -1.15
N ILE A 100 -7.59 0.18 -2.17
CA ILE A 100 -6.56 1.16 -2.46
C ILE A 100 -6.96 1.97 -3.69
N ASN A 101 -6.82 3.28 -3.59
CA ASN A 101 -7.10 4.15 -4.73
C ASN A 101 -5.97 3.97 -5.75
N PRO A 102 -6.30 3.58 -6.99
CA PRO A 102 -5.25 3.28 -7.98
C PRO A 102 -4.49 4.52 -8.47
N THR A 103 -4.92 5.71 -8.09
CA THR A 103 -4.25 6.95 -8.47
C THR A 103 -3.42 7.53 -7.32
N THR A 104 -3.94 7.45 -6.09
CA THR A 104 -3.30 8.09 -4.94
C THR A 104 -2.71 7.10 -3.95
N ALA A 105 -3.03 5.82 -4.08
CA ALA A 105 -2.65 4.75 -3.15
C ALA A 105 -3.17 4.97 -1.72
N VAL A 106 -4.22 5.74 -1.55
CA VAL A 106 -4.87 5.92 -0.26
C VAL A 106 -5.75 4.71 0.02
N LEU A 107 -5.64 4.17 1.24
CA LEU A 107 -6.47 3.06 1.68
C LEU A 107 -7.76 3.57 2.31
N SER A 108 -8.87 3.00 1.91
CA SER A 108 -10.19 3.39 2.44
C SER A 108 -11.22 2.30 2.18
N ASP A 109 -12.45 2.57 2.60
CA ASP A 109 -13.60 1.71 2.31
C ASP A 109 -14.29 2.07 1.00
N ASP A 110 -13.64 2.84 0.16
CA ASP A 110 -14.18 3.24 -1.14
C ASP A 110 -14.07 2.08 -2.14
N SER A 111 -15.18 1.43 -2.40
CA SER A 111 -15.23 0.24 -3.23
C SER A 111 -14.94 0.48 -4.72
N THR A 112 -14.75 1.73 -5.12
CA THR A 112 -14.30 2.02 -6.48
C THR A 112 -12.80 1.77 -6.66
N GLY A 113 -12.07 1.62 -5.56
CA GLY A 113 -10.65 1.28 -5.61
C GLY A 113 -10.42 -0.20 -5.90
N VAL A 114 -9.16 -0.58 -5.84
CA VAL A 114 -8.75 -1.97 -6.00
C VAL A 114 -8.80 -2.66 -4.62
N PRO A 115 -9.41 -3.84 -4.50
CA PRO A 115 -9.38 -4.55 -3.21
C PRO A 115 -7.95 -4.80 -2.76
N PHE A 116 -7.64 -4.36 -1.55
CA PHE A 116 -6.29 -4.38 -1.02
C PHE A 116 -6.10 -5.46 0.04
N GLY A 117 -7.02 -5.52 0.97
CA GLY A 117 -6.95 -6.45 2.07
C GLY A 117 -8.15 -6.31 2.97
N CYS A 118 -8.09 -6.91 4.13
CA CYS A 118 -9.15 -6.77 5.12
C CYS A 118 -8.56 -6.38 6.47
N VAL A 119 -9.34 -5.63 7.24
CA VAL A 119 -8.94 -5.22 8.58
C VAL A 119 -8.99 -6.43 9.49
N VAL A 120 -7.93 -6.62 10.27
CA VAL A 120 -7.86 -7.70 11.25
C VAL A 120 -7.52 -7.10 12.60
N SER A 121 -8.46 -7.12 13.51
CA SER A 121 -8.23 -6.67 14.86
C SER A 121 -8.74 -7.73 15.82
N ALA A 122 -8.31 -7.64 17.05
CA ALA A 122 -8.65 -8.67 18.03
C ALA A 122 -10.04 -8.50 18.61
N GLY A 123 -10.63 -7.32 18.49
CA GLY A 123 -11.81 -6.98 19.30
C GLY A 123 -13.15 -7.03 18.60
N GLY A 124 -13.17 -7.01 17.30
CA GLY A 124 -14.41 -6.81 16.57
C GLY A 124 -14.99 -5.42 16.81
N GLY A 125 -16.18 -5.19 16.29
CA GLY A 125 -16.83 -3.88 16.41
C GLY A 125 -16.28 -2.87 15.44
N ILE A 126 -16.57 -1.59 15.70
CA ILE A 126 -16.09 -0.52 14.85
C ILE A 126 -14.62 -0.26 15.13
N VAL A 127 -13.80 -0.42 14.12
CA VAL A 127 -12.36 -0.20 14.23
C VAL A 127 -12.00 1.23 13.87
N ILE A 128 -12.57 1.76 12.79
CA ILE A 128 -12.30 3.12 12.33
C ILE A 128 -13.61 3.87 12.21
N PRO A 129 -13.82 4.91 13.00
CA PRO A 129 -15.02 5.73 12.87
C PRO A 129 -15.05 6.47 11.54
N VAL A 130 -16.23 6.68 11.00
CA VAL A 130 -16.38 7.42 9.74
C VAL A 130 -15.78 8.82 9.91
N GLY A 131 -15.06 9.26 8.89
CA GLY A 131 -14.38 10.55 8.90
C GLY A 131 -12.98 10.52 9.50
N SER A 132 -12.57 9.39 10.05
CA SER A 132 -11.25 9.26 10.68
C SER A 132 -10.30 8.43 9.82
N THR A 133 -9.01 8.65 10.05
CA THR A 133 -7.95 7.82 9.50
C THR A 133 -7.15 7.28 10.66
N LEU A 134 -7.07 5.96 10.76
CA LEU A 134 -6.34 5.31 11.84
C LEU A 134 -5.41 4.26 11.26
N THR A 135 -4.33 4.00 11.98
CA THR A 135 -3.44 2.88 11.66
C THR A 135 -4.02 1.61 12.25
N VAL A 136 -4.29 0.66 11.38
CA VAL A 136 -4.87 -0.63 11.77
C VAL A 136 -4.12 -1.75 11.06
N ASN A 137 -4.29 -2.96 11.55
CA ASN A 137 -3.69 -4.12 10.90
C ASN A 137 -4.54 -4.52 9.71
N VAL A 138 -3.88 -4.70 8.56
CA VAL A 138 -4.53 -5.09 7.31
C VAL A 138 -3.87 -6.35 6.79
N LYS A 139 -4.67 -7.37 6.54
CA LYS A 139 -4.20 -8.60 5.93
C LYS A 139 -4.35 -8.47 4.42
N LEU A 140 -3.25 -8.63 3.70
CA LEU A 140 -3.20 -8.39 2.27
C LEU A 140 -3.91 -9.49 1.49
N PHE A 141 -4.59 -9.11 0.42
CA PHE A 141 -5.09 -10.04 -0.60
C PHE A 141 -4.02 -10.38 -1.64
N GLY A 142 -3.12 -9.45 -1.91
CA GLY A 142 -2.08 -9.60 -2.90
C GLY A 142 -2.54 -9.26 -4.31
N GLN A 143 -3.39 -10.08 -4.87
CA GLN A 143 -3.95 -9.83 -6.20
C GLN A 143 -5.40 -10.26 -6.20
N THR A 144 -6.23 -9.44 -6.81
CA THR A 144 -7.64 -9.79 -6.96
C THR A 144 -7.95 -10.05 -8.42
N PRO A 145 -8.87 -10.98 -8.70
CA PRO A 145 -9.33 -11.20 -10.06
C PRO A 145 -9.97 -9.95 -10.64
N GLY A 146 -9.91 -9.82 -11.95
CA GLY A 146 -10.68 -8.80 -12.62
C GLY A 146 -12.18 -9.02 -12.42
N ALA A 147 -12.95 -7.95 -12.55
CA ALA A 147 -14.38 -8.01 -12.25
C ALA A 147 -15.14 -9.03 -13.11
N THR A 148 -14.69 -9.29 -14.30
CA THR A 148 -15.33 -10.20 -15.22
C THR A 148 -14.55 -11.47 -15.44
N GLY A 149 -13.50 -11.69 -14.70
CA GLY A 149 -12.71 -12.89 -14.86
C GLY A 149 -13.19 -13.99 -13.96
N PHE A 150 -12.70 -15.16 -14.17
CA PHE A 150 -12.78 -16.26 -13.21
C PHE A 150 -14.17 -16.71 -12.86
N GLY A 151 -15.05 -16.67 -13.77
CA GLY A 151 -16.39 -17.16 -13.50
C GLY A 151 -17.03 -16.50 -12.30
N SER A 152 -16.47 -15.45 -11.96
CA SER A 152 -17.04 -14.66 -10.91
C SER A 152 -18.35 -14.14 -11.40
#